data_1c380f70e1f8bbfea72e3c598e55bf86
#
_entry.id   1c380f70e1f8bbfea72e3c598e55bf86
#
_cell.length_a   1.000
_cell.length_b   1.000
_cell.length_c   1.000
_cell.angle_alpha   90.00
_cell.angle_beta   90.00
_cell.angle_gamma   90.00
#
_symmetry.space_group_name_H-M   'P 1'
#
loop_
_entity.id
_entity.type
_entity.pdbx_description
1 polymer ?
#
loop_
_entity_poly.entity_id
_entity_poly.type
_entity_poly.pdbx_seq_one_letter_code
_entity_poly.pdbx_strand_id
1 'polypeptide(L)'
;MPPAHPRYAAERSDLRDRLDAATARLDPPFGVVDLDAFDANATALIGRAGGKPVRVASKSVRSRELLRRVLARPGWRGVMAYALTEAIWLAEGGVSDDILVGYPTVDRTAVAKVAASPELAAAITLMVDSVDQLDFVDAVTAPDQREPLRVCIDLDASWKLLGGRLHIGVRRSPLHRPEQTGALAAAIAARPGFRLVGLMAYEAQIAGMGDAPPGHPVRGAALRRIQARSLRELIGRRTAAVAAVRRYADLEFVNGGGTGSLATTTTDPSVTELTSGSGLYGPVLFDAYRAWQPTPAAFFATSVVRRPTPDIATVHGGGWIASGAAGADRLPEPWLPAGLHLLGTEGAGEVQTPLAGSAAAGLRIGDRVWFRHAKAGEVCEHLDALQLVRGDTIEDVALTYRGERAPAFL
;
A
#
# COMPACT_ATOMS: atom_id res chain seq x y z
N MET A 1 8.29 -25.51 0.84
CA MET A 1 7.81 -24.32 0.09
C MET A 1 7.12 -24.79 -1.17
N PRO A 2 5.99 -24.23 -1.58
CA PRO A 2 5.48 -24.50 -2.91
C PRO A 2 6.50 -23.99 -3.95
N PRO A 3 6.66 -24.68 -5.10
CA PRO A 3 7.54 -24.23 -6.15
C PRO A 3 7.09 -22.83 -6.61
N ALA A 4 8.06 -21.98 -6.95
CA ALA A 4 7.80 -20.68 -7.54
C ALA A 4 6.76 -20.80 -8.66
N HIS A 5 5.82 -19.88 -8.72
CA HIS A 5 4.71 -19.97 -9.66
C HIS A 5 5.25 -20.14 -11.11
N PRO A 6 4.85 -21.19 -11.86
CA PRO A 6 5.46 -21.54 -13.16
C PRO A 6 5.42 -20.39 -14.19
N ARG A 7 4.51 -19.44 -14.01
CA ARG A 7 4.28 -18.30 -14.89
C ARG A 7 5.52 -17.41 -15.13
N TYR A 8 6.48 -17.39 -14.20
CA TYR A 8 7.64 -16.48 -14.28
C TYR A 8 8.97 -17.17 -14.63
N ALA A 9 8.99 -18.47 -14.86
CA ALA A 9 10.27 -19.20 -14.99
C ALA A 9 11.08 -18.80 -16.22
N ALA A 10 10.46 -18.58 -17.37
CA ALA A 10 11.15 -18.19 -18.60
C ALA A 10 11.56 -16.71 -18.60
N GLU A 11 10.72 -15.85 -17.98
CA GLU A 11 10.95 -14.40 -17.89
C GLU A 11 12.05 -14.04 -16.88
N ARG A 12 12.36 -14.93 -15.93
CA ARG A 12 13.31 -14.68 -14.84
C ARG A 12 14.76 -14.59 -15.29
N SER A 13 15.17 -15.37 -16.28
CA SER A 13 16.57 -15.32 -16.77
C SER A 13 16.85 -14.02 -17.48
N ASP A 14 15.99 -13.62 -18.39
CA ASP A 14 16.09 -12.35 -19.12
C ASP A 14 16.05 -11.14 -18.16
N LEU A 15 15.14 -11.16 -17.17
CA LEU A 15 15.07 -10.13 -16.15
C LEU A 15 16.38 -10.02 -15.36
N ARG A 16 16.98 -11.16 -14.97
CA ARG A 16 18.26 -11.16 -14.27
C ARG A 16 19.35 -10.51 -15.11
N ASP A 17 19.49 -10.93 -16.37
CA ASP A 17 20.53 -10.44 -17.27
C ASP A 17 20.39 -8.93 -17.50
N ARG A 18 19.17 -8.42 -17.66
CA ARG A 18 18.87 -6.99 -17.79
C ARG A 18 19.23 -6.21 -16.52
N LEU A 19 18.79 -6.69 -15.34
CA LEU A 19 19.07 -6.01 -14.07
C LEU A 19 20.56 -6.05 -13.73
N ASP A 20 21.26 -7.16 -13.95
CA ASP A 20 22.68 -7.29 -13.72
C ASP A 20 23.48 -6.37 -14.67
N ALA A 21 23.10 -6.26 -15.95
CA ALA A 21 23.70 -5.36 -16.92
C ALA A 21 23.50 -3.88 -16.53
N ALA A 22 22.25 -3.47 -16.25
CA ALA A 22 21.91 -2.11 -15.87
C ALA A 22 22.68 -1.65 -14.63
N THR A 23 22.89 -2.54 -13.66
CA THR A 23 23.48 -2.21 -12.36
C THR A 23 24.92 -2.69 -12.21
N ALA A 24 25.61 -3.06 -13.30
CA ALA A 24 26.95 -3.69 -13.27
C ALA A 24 27.99 -2.90 -12.45
N ARG A 25 27.83 -1.57 -12.33
CA ARG A 25 28.75 -0.68 -11.61
C ARG A 25 28.37 -0.39 -10.16
N LEU A 26 27.28 -0.99 -9.67
CA LEU A 26 26.77 -0.74 -8.33
C LEU A 26 27.17 -1.86 -7.38
N ASP A 27 27.53 -1.53 -6.16
CA ASP A 27 27.79 -2.49 -5.10
C ASP A 27 26.55 -2.67 -4.22
N PRO A 28 26.05 -3.92 -4.03
CA PRO A 28 24.93 -4.19 -3.11
C PRO A 28 25.28 -3.84 -1.64
N PRO A 29 24.29 -3.46 -0.80
CA PRO A 29 22.85 -3.54 -1.10
C PRO A 29 22.31 -2.31 -1.85
N PHE A 30 21.47 -2.51 -2.84
CA PHE A 30 20.73 -1.43 -3.50
C PHE A 30 19.35 -1.95 -3.98
N GLY A 31 18.43 -1.01 -4.24
CA GLY A 31 17.10 -1.32 -4.76
C GLY A 31 16.92 -0.88 -6.21
N VAL A 32 16.06 -1.58 -6.92
CA VAL A 32 15.70 -1.32 -8.31
C VAL A 32 14.19 -1.31 -8.48
N VAL A 33 13.70 -0.45 -9.37
CA VAL A 33 12.36 -0.52 -9.95
C VAL A 33 12.50 -0.76 -11.44
N ASP A 34 12.01 -1.89 -11.93
CA ASP A 34 11.79 -2.15 -13.35
C ASP A 34 10.62 -1.29 -13.82
N LEU A 35 10.92 -0.23 -14.56
CA LEU A 35 9.94 0.76 -15.01
C LEU A 35 8.94 0.19 -16.00
N ASP A 36 9.33 -0.79 -16.80
CA ASP A 36 8.41 -1.42 -17.76
C ASP A 36 7.32 -2.18 -17.02
N ALA A 37 7.69 -2.95 -15.99
CA ALA A 37 6.76 -3.65 -15.12
C ALA A 37 5.92 -2.68 -14.26
N PHE A 38 6.54 -1.66 -13.70
CA PHE A 38 5.87 -0.62 -12.90
C PHE A 38 4.80 0.12 -13.72
N ASP A 39 5.16 0.56 -14.92
CA ASP A 39 4.29 1.28 -15.83
C ASP A 39 3.13 0.40 -16.34
N ALA A 40 3.39 -0.87 -16.62
CA ALA A 40 2.37 -1.85 -16.97
C ALA A 40 1.40 -2.11 -15.80
N ASN A 41 1.92 -2.24 -14.58
CA ASN A 41 1.09 -2.37 -13.38
C ASN A 41 0.21 -1.14 -13.15
N ALA A 42 0.75 0.08 -13.32
CA ALA A 42 -0.01 1.31 -13.17
C ALA A 42 -1.19 1.37 -14.17
N THR A 43 -0.95 0.96 -15.41
CA THR A 43 -2.00 0.88 -16.46
C THR A 43 -3.05 -0.19 -16.14
N ALA A 44 -2.61 -1.38 -15.69
CA ALA A 44 -3.51 -2.49 -15.33
C ALA A 44 -4.41 -2.12 -14.14
N LEU A 45 -3.91 -1.38 -13.16
CA LEU A 45 -4.69 -0.90 -12.01
C LEU A 45 -5.82 0.02 -12.44
N ILE A 46 -5.57 0.97 -13.34
CA ILE A 46 -6.61 1.84 -13.92
C ILE A 46 -7.62 1.05 -14.73
N GLY A 47 -7.18 0.11 -15.56
CA GLY A 47 -8.08 -0.78 -16.31
C GLY A 47 -9.03 -1.57 -15.40
N ARG A 48 -8.60 -1.92 -14.19
CA ARG A 48 -9.39 -2.64 -13.18
C ARG A 48 -10.32 -1.72 -12.37
N ALA A 49 -10.14 -0.43 -12.44
CA ALA A 49 -10.95 0.56 -11.72
C ALA A 49 -12.30 0.85 -12.39
N GLY A 50 -12.58 0.30 -13.57
CA GLY A 50 -13.89 0.42 -14.23
C GLY A 50 -14.31 1.85 -14.51
N GLY A 51 -13.38 2.72 -14.88
CA GLY A 51 -13.61 4.14 -15.18
C GLY A 51 -13.66 5.07 -13.96
N LYS A 52 -13.57 4.55 -12.73
CA LYS A 52 -13.46 5.39 -11.52
C LYS A 52 -12.01 5.85 -11.35
N PRO A 53 -11.75 7.09 -10.90
CA PRO A 53 -10.40 7.57 -10.60
C PRO A 53 -9.79 6.75 -9.47
N VAL A 54 -8.45 6.62 -9.51
CA VAL A 54 -7.69 5.89 -8.50
C VAL A 54 -6.76 6.85 -7.76
N ARG A 55 -6.90 6.90 -6.44
CA ARG A 55 -6.02 7.62 -5.53
C ARG A 55 -4.80 6.75 -5.23
N VAL A 56 -3.57 7.30 -5.35
CA VAL A 56 -2.36 6.52 -5.06
C VAL A 56 -2.08 6.48 -3.55
N ALA A 57 -1.92 5.28 -3.00
CA ALA A 57 -1.53 5.11 -1.59
C ALA A 57 -0.01 5.29 -1.42
N SER A 58 0.41 6.44 -0.88
CA SER A 58 1.81 6.82 -0.69
C SER A 58 2.60 5.82 0.14
N LYS A 59 1.99 5.26 1.19
CA LYS A 59 2.56 4.21 2.04
C LYS A 59 3.14 3.04 1.26
N SER A 60 2.59 2.77 0.09
CA SER A 60 2.98 1.64 -0.76
C SER A 60 4.08 1.97 -1.77
N VAL A 61 4.44 3.24 -1.89
CA VAL A 61 5.43 3.74 -2.87
C VAL A 61 6.64 4.36 -2.19
N ARG A 62 6.41 5.26 -1.24
CA ARG A 62 7.45 5.93 -0.42
C ARG A 62 8.59 6.55 -1.21
N SER A 63 8.25 7.17 -2.34
CA SER A 63 9.12 7.98 -3.20
C SER A 63 8.29 9.06 -3.88
N ARG A 64 8.63 10.33 -3.69
CA ARG A 64 7.90 11.45 -4.29
C ARG A 64 7.98 11.42 -5.81
N GLU A 65 9.13 11.02 -6.35
CA GLU A 65 9.34 10.92 -7.79
C GLU A 65 8.40 9.87 -8.41
N LEU A 66 8.31 8.69 -7.83
CA LEU A 66 7.41 7.65 -8.30
C LEU A 66 5.93 7.98 -8.08
N LEU A 67 5.59 8.75 -7.02
CA LEU A 67 4.22 9.27 -6.87
C LEU A 67 3.87 10.24 -7.98
N ARG A 68 4.76 11.21 -8.32
CA ARG A 68 4.55 12.13 -9.46
C ARG A 68 4.42 11.38 -10.78
N ARG A 69 5.27 10.36 -11.01
CA ARG A 69 5.20 9.52 -12.21
C ARG A 69 3.85 8.81 -12.34
N VAL A 70 3.27 8.34 -11.26
CA VAL A 70 1.94 7.71 -11.25
C VAL A 70 0.85 8.76 -11.50
N LEU A 71 0.89 9.89 -10.78
CA LEU A 71 -0.11 10.96 -10.87
C LEU A 71 -0.14 11.65 -12.26
N ALA A 72 0.96 11.63 -13.00
CA ALA A 72 1.01 12.12 -14.38
C ALA A 72 0.23 11.24 -15.37
N ARG A 73 -0.23 10.05 -14.96
CA ARG A 73 -0.94 9.12 -15.82
C ARG A 73 -2.45 9.33 -15.76
N PRO A 74 -3.18 9.23 -16.88
CA PRO A 74 -4.63 9.32 -16.89
C PRO A 74 -5.28 8.30 -15.97
N GLY A 75 -6.31 8.73 -15.24
CA GLY A 75 -7.08 7.89 -14.30
C GLY A 75 -6.53 7.84 -12.88
N TRP A 76 -5.28 8.25 -12.65
CA TRP A 76 -4.75 8.48 -11.32
C TRP A 76 -5.06 9.89 -10.84
N ARG A 77 -5.51 10.02 -9.59
CA ARG A 77 -5.92 11.31 -9.03
C ARG A 77 -5.71 11.34 -7.53
N GLY A 78 -4.92 12.32 -7.06
CA GLY A 78 -4.69 12.56 -5.64
C GLY A 78 -3.89 11.47 -4.93
N VAL A 79 -3.55 11.73 -3.69
CA VAL A 79 -2.75 10.84 -2.83
C VAL A 79 -3.55 10.43 -1.61
N MET A 80 -3.43 9.18 -1.19
CA MET A 80 -3.80 8.76 0.17
C MET A 80 -2.53 8.68 1.00
N ALA A 81 -2.35 9.65 1.89
CA ALA A 81 -1.26 9.70 2.87
C ALA A 81 -1.58 8.85 4.11
N TYR A 82 -0.56 8.38 4.81
CA TYR A 82 -0.74 7.56 6.00
C TYR A 82 -0.49 8.31 7.33
N ALA A 83 0.00 9.55 7.24
CA ALA A 83 0.15 10.45 8.37
C ALA A 83 -0.09 11.90 7.94
N LEU A 84 -0.53 12.77 8.87
CA LEU A 84 -0.76 14.17 8.55
C LEU A 84 0.54 14.92 8.25
N THR A 85 1.62 14.62 8.95
CA THR A 85 2.97 15.16 8.68
C THR A 85 3.47 14.77 7.29
N GLU A 86 3.19 13.56 6.83
CA GLU A 86 3.47 13.13 5.46
C GLU A 86 2.64 13.93 4.45
N ALA A 87 1.34 14.10 4.70
CA ALA A 87 0.45 14.85 3.81
C ALA A 87 0.95 16.29 3.60
N ILE A 88 1.34 16.95 4.69
CA ILE A 88 1.93 18.29 4.65
C ILE A 88 3.21 18.30 3.81
N TRP A 89 4.13 17.37 4.07
CA TRP A 89 5.39 17.28 3.34
C TRP A 89 5.22 17.00 1.84
N LEU A 90 4.20 16.21 1.47
CA LEU A 90 3.85 15.95 0.08
C LEU A 90 3.23 17.17 -0.60
N ALA A 91 2.34 17.89 0.10
CA ALA A 91 1.71 19.11 -0.40
C ALA A 91 2.74 20.22 -0.61
N GLU A 92 3.56 20.53 0.40
CA GLU A 92 4.64 21.52 0.31
C GLU A 92 5.69 21.16 -0.73
N GLY A 93 5.92 19.86 -0.98
CA GLY A 93 6.78 19.35 -2.03
C GLY A 93 6.16 19.35 -3.44
N GLY A 94 4.94 19.84 -3.61
CA GLY A 94 4.25 19.90 -4.91
C GLY A 94 3.97 18.54 -5.53
N VAL A 95 3.73 17.50 -4.70
CA VAL A 95 3.39 16.17 -5.19
C VAL A 95 1.91 16.10 -5.58
N SER A 96 1.03 16.70 -4.77
CA SER A 96 -0.41 16.75 -5.01
C SER A 96 -1.05 17.87 -4.19
N ASP A 97 -2.11 18.45 -4.73
CA ASP A 97 -3.03 19.38 -4.08
C ASP A 97 -4.36 18.70 -3.65
N ASP A 98 -4.44 17.38 -3.77
CA ASP A 98 -5.56 16.56 -3.34
C ASP A 98 -5.03 15.37 -2.52
N ILE A 99 -4.98 15.53 -1.19
CA ILE A 99 -4.39 14.53 -0.28
C ILE A 99 -5.41 14.14 0.79
N LEU A 100 -5.79 12.87 0.80
CA LEU A 100 -6.60 12.27 1.86
C LEU A 100 -5.68 11.59 2.88
N VAL A 101 -5.74 12.02 4.15
CA VAL A 101 -5.05 11.31 5.23
C VAL A 101 -5.89 10.10 5.63
N GLY A 102 -5.38 8.90 5.38
CA GLY A 102 -6.15 7.64 5.51
C GLY A 102 -6.38 7.17 6.96
N TYR A 103 -5.93 7.93 7.96
CA TYR A 103 -6.04 7.58 9.39
C TYR A 103 -6.28 8.85 10.22
N PRO A 104 -7.05 8.76 11.33
CA PRO A 104 -7.17 9.87 12.27
C PRO A 104 -5.80 10.28 12.85
N THR A 105 -5.67 11.56 13.18
CA THR A 105 -4.44 12.13 13.76
C THR A 105 -4.68 12.75 15.12
N VAL A 106 -3.65 12.68 15.96
CA VAL A 106 -3.56 13.41 17.24
C VAL A 106 -2.27 14.26 17.31
N ASP A 107 -1.68 14.55 16.18
CA ASP A 107 -0.49 15.40 16.05
C ASP A 107 -0.91 16.89 16.11
N ARG A 108 -0.72 17.51 17.27
CA ARG A 108 -1.09 18.92 17.50
C ARG A 108 -0.34 19.88 16.60
N THR A 109 0.96 19.63 16.40
CA THR A 109 1.82 20.49 15.58
C THR A 109 1.40 20.44 14.12
N ALA A 110 1.13 19.26 13.59
CA ALA A 110 0.68 19.09 12.22
C ALA A 110 -0.73 19.68 12.02
N VAL A 111 -1.66 19.49 12.97
CA VAL A 111 -3.00 20.09 12.90
C VAL A 111 -2.90 21.63 12.92
N ALA A 112 -2.09 22.21 13.83
CA ALA A 112 -1.88 23.65 13.88
C ALA A 112 -1.29 24.21 12.58
N LYS A 113 -0.35 23.47 11.97
CA LYS A 113 0.27 23.85 10.69
C LYS A 113 -0.73 23.86 9.54
N VAL A 114 -1.59 22.87 9.43
CA VAL A 114 -2.66 22.83 8.41
C VAL A 114 -3.67 23.94 8.66
N ALA A 115 -4.07 24.16 9.91
CA ALA A 115 -5.03 25.20 10.27
C ALA A 115 -4.51 26.63 10.00
N ALA A 116 -3.20 26.84 10.04
CA ALA A 116 -2.55 28.14 9.79
C ALA A 116 -2.33 28.44 8.30
N SER A 117 -2.48 27.46 7.38
CA SER A 117 -2.27 27.64 5.93
C SER A 117 -3.55 27.34 5.14
N PRO A 118 -4.16 28.35 4.51
CA PRO A 118 -5.29 28.15 3.61
C PRO A 118 -5.01 27.12 2.50
N GLU A 119 -3.79 27.10 1.97
CA GLU A 119 -3.36 26.20 0.90
C GLU A 119 -3.35 24.74 1.41
N LEU A 120 -2.79 24.50 2.59
CA LEU A 120 -2.79 23.16 3.20
C LEU A 120 -4.20 22.73 3.60
N ALA A 121 -5.02 23.64 4.14
CA ALA A 121 -6.41 23.37 4.51
C ALA A 121 -7.27 23.02 3.28
N ALA A 122 -6.97 23.60 2.11
CA ALA A 122 -7.64 23.29 0.85
C ALA A 122 -7.18 21.94 0.27
N ALA A 123 -5.88 21.63 0.36
CA ALA A 123 -5.28 20.43 -0.24
C ALA A 123 -5.46 19.15 0.58
N ILE A 124 -5.57 19.26 1.92
CA ILE A 124 -5.54 18.10 2.82
C ILE A 124 -6.93 17.83 3.41
N THR A 125 -7.37 16.59 3.32
CA THR A 125 -8.60 16.09 3.94
C THR A 125 -8.23 15.19 5.12
N LEU A 126 -8.70 15.53 6.32
CA LEU A 126 -8.48 14.77 7.55
C LEU A 126 -9.48 13.62 7.67
N MET A 127 -9.05 12.49 8.22
CA MET A 127 -9.93 11.37 8.55
C MET A 127 -10.52 11.54 9.95
N VAL A 128 -11.82 11.31 10.10
CA VAL A 128 -12.52 11.35 11.38
C VAL A 128 -13.53 10.20 11.49
N ASP A 129 -13.72 9.68 12.71
CA ASP A 129 -14.72 8.65 13.02
C ASP A 129 -15.40 8.86 14.39
N SER A 130 -15.11 9.97 15.06
CA SER A 130 -15.75 10.38 16.32
C SER A 130 -15.81 11.90 16.47
N VAL A 131 -16.69 12.37 17.35
CA VAL A 131 -16.76 13.78 17.76
C VAL A 131 -15.52 14.20 18.53
N ASP A 132 -14.93 13.28 19.31
CA ASP A 132 -13.72 13.56 20.10
C ASP A 132 -12.53 14.02 19.23
N GLN A 133 -12.46 13.53 17.97
CA GLN A 133 -11.42 13.97 17.04
C GLN A 133 -11.66 15.40 16.53
N LEU A 134 -12.93 15.82 16.41
CA LEU A 134 -13.28 17.21 16.11
C LEU A 134 -12.95 18.10 17.31
N ASP A 135 -13.28 17.65 18.53
CA ASP A 135 -12.92 18.34 19.78
C ASP A 135 -11.41 18.52 19.92
N PHE A 136 -10.65 17.48 19.56
CA PHE A 136 -9.19 17.55 19.54
C PHE A 136 -8.67 18.63 18.59
N VAL A 137 -9.20 18.71 17.38
CA VAL A 137 -8.79 19.73 16.39
C VAL A 137 -9.14 21.13 16.89
N ASP A 138 -10.34 21.35 17.42
CA ASP A 138 -10.75 22.66 17.95
C ASP A 138 -9.96 23.09 19.20
N ALA A 139 -9.52 22.12 20.00
CA ALA A 139 -8.62 22.39 21.14
C ALA A 139 -7.19 22.77 20.71
N VAL A 140 -6.79 22.46 19.46
CA VAL A 140 -5.51 22.92 18.88
C VAL A 140 -5.64 24.31 18.28
N THR A 141 -6.72 24.56 17.50
CA THR A 141 -6.98 25.85 16.86
C THR A 141 -8.50 26.07 16.80
N ALA A 142 -8.96 27.13 17.44
CA ALA A 142 -10.39 27.44 17.50
C ALA A 142 -10.99 27.68 16.11
N PRO A 143 -12.27 27.32 15.86
CA PRO A 143 -12.90 27.41 14.55
C PRO A 143 -12.89 28.79 13.90
N ASP A 144 -12.93 29.85 14.73
CA ASP A 144 -12.89 31.25 14.30
C ASP A 144 -11.47 31.76 13.96
N GLN A 145 -10.45 30.92 14.18
CA GLN A 145 -9.04 31.24 13.94
C GLN A 145 -8.45 30.49 12.73
N ARG A 146 -9.28 29.79 11.99
CA ARG A 146 -8.85 28.98 10.85
C ARG A 146 -9.89 28.89 9.74
N GLU A 147 -9.44 28.59 8.53
CA GLU A 147 -10.33 28.16 7.45
C GLU A 147 -11.00 26.80 7.81
N PRO A 148 -12.20 26.55 7.28
CA PRO A 148 -12.86 25.26 7.47
C PRO A 148 -12.00 24.10 6.94
N LEU A 149 -11.62 23.17 7.83
CA LEU A 149 -10.85 22.00 7.48
C LEU A 149 -11.72 20.95 6.80
N ARG A 150 -11.20 20.38 5.72
CA ARG A 150 -11.84 19.29 4.98
C ARG A 150 -11.77 18.02 5.83
N VAL A 151 -12.88 17.30 5.96
CA VAL A 151 -12.93 16.04 6.70
C VAL A 151 -13.61 14.94 5.89
N CYS A 152 -13.16 13.71 6.12
CA CYS A 152 -13.70 12.48 5.55
C CYS A 152 -14.07 11.52 6.69
N ILE A 153 -15.26 10.93 6.64
CA ILE A 153 -15.68 9.94 7.63
C ILE A 153 -15.12 8.56 7.28
N ASP A 154 -14.50 7.86 8.26
CA ASP A 154 -14.08 6.46 8.12
C ASP A 154 -15.23 5.53 8.57
N LEU A 155 -15.80 4.77 7.63
CA LEU A 155 -16.80 3.75 7.90
C LEU A 155 -16.12 2.38 8.07
N ASP A 156 -16.36 1.69 9.18
CA ASP A 156 -15.89 0.31 9.41
C ASP A 156 -16.46 -0.64 8.33
N ALA A 157 -15.60 -1.06 7.42
CA ALA A 157 -15.97 -2.00 6.34
C ALA A 157 -15.94 -3.48 6.77
N SER A 158 -15.67 -3.80 8.03
CA SER A 158 -15.66 -5.18 8.53
C SER A 158 -17.02 -5.84 8.45
N TRP A 159 -17.02 -7.15 8.27
CA TRP A 159 -18.24 -7.96 8.29
C TRP A 159 -18.46 -8.55 9.68
N LYS A 160 -19.52 -8.13 10.37
CA LYS A 160 -19.87 -8.57 11.72
C LYS A 160 -21.07 -9.50 11.68
N LEU A 161 -20.95 -10.67 12.28
CA LEU A 161 -21.98 -11.70 12.37
C LEU A 161 -22.31 -12.01 13.83
N LEU A 162 -23.47 -12.63 14.07
CA LEU A 162 -23.92 -13.07 15.39
C LEU A 162 -23.84 -11.96 16.46
N GLY A 163 -24.35 -10.78 16.14
CA GLY A 163 -24.30 -9.62 17.05
C GLY A 163 -22.88 -9.09 17.32
N GLY A 164 -21.94 -9.31 16.40
CA GLY A 164 -20.54 -8.87 16.52
C GLY A 164 -19.60 -9.90 17.17
N ARG A 165 -20.12 -11.07 17.59
CA ARG A 165 -19.27 -12.15 18.14
C ARG A 165 -18.28 -12.69 17.12
N LEU A 166 -18.64 -12.72 15.84
CA LEU A 166 -17.75 -13.04 14.74
C LEU A 166 -17.45 -11.75 13.97
N HIS A 167 -16.19 -11.34 13.95
CA HIS A 167 -15.69 -10.15 13.29
C HIS A 167 -14.68 -10.53 12.21
N ILE A 168 -14.97 -10.18 10.96
CA ILE A 168 -14.12 -10.44 9.80
C ILE A 168 -13.73 -9.09 9.19
N GLY A 169 -12.46 -8.74 9.31
CA GLY A 169 -11.91 -7.45 8.89
C GLY A 169 -11.04 -6.80 9.97
N VAL A 170 -10.64 -5.56 9.74
CA VAL A 170 -9.82 -4.77 10.67
C VAL A 170 -10.68 -4.15 11.77
N ARG A 171 -10.06 -3.84 12.89
CA ARG A 171 -10.68 -3.14 14.01
C ARG A 171 -10.13 -1.72 14.04
N ARG A 172 -10.87 -0.79 13.41
CA ARG A 172 -10.45 0.61 13.27
C ARG A 172 -11.58 1.54 13.69
N SER A 173 -12.40 2.00 12.76
CA SER A 173 -13.52 2.89 13.05
C SER A 173 -14.58 2.24 13.94
N PRO A 174 -15.19 2.99 14.89
CA PRO A 174 -16.36 2.56 15.65
C PRO A 174 -17.67 2.62 14.83
N LEU A 175 -17.68 3.34 13.70
CA LEU A 175 -18.84 3.60 12.87
C LEU A 175 -19.13 2.42 11.95
N HIS A 176 -20.02 1.53 12.35
CA HIS A 176 -20.39 0.38 11.56
C HIS A 176 -21.77 0.51 10.92
N ARG A 177 -22.72 1.16 11.59
CA ARG A 177 -24.10 1.28 11.13
C ARG A 177 -24.33 2.62 10.43
N PRO A 178 -25.21 2.69 9.40
CA PRO A 178 -25.55 3.93 8.70
C PRO A 178 -26.01 5.06 9.61
N GLU A 179 -26.76 4.72 10.70
CA GLU A 179 -27.27 5.72 11.66
C GLU A 179 -26.12 6.40 12.42
N GLN A 180 -25.07 5.63 12.79
CA GLN A 180 -23.88 6.18 13.46
C GLN A 180 -23.14 7.14 12.55
N THR A 181 -22.98 6.76 11.27
CA THR A 181 -22.32 7.60 10.26
C THR A 181 -23.12 8.88 10.00
N GLY A 182 -24.47 8.77 9.90
CA GLY A 182 -25.36 9.91 9.75
C GLY A 182 -25.34 10.84 10.97
N ALA A 183 -25.26 10.31 12.20
CA ALA A 183 -25.13 11.11 13.42
C ALA A 183 -23.82 11.91 13.47
N LEU A 184 -22.69 11.30 13.07
CA LEU A 184 -21.43 12.03 12.98
C LEU A 184 -21.49 13.10 11.87
N ALA A 185 -22.10 12.80 10.71
CA ALA A 185 -22.28 13.78 9.64
C ALA A 185 -23.12 14.98 10.09
N ALA A 186 -24.19 14.76 10.86
CA ALA A 186 -25.01 15.82 11.46
C ALA A 186 -24.20 16.68 12.43
N ALA A 187 -23.37 16.03 13.27
CA ALA A 187 -22.49 16.74 14.22
C ALA A 187 -21.45 17.61 13.51
N ILE A 188 -20.85 17.11 12.41
CA ILE A 188 -19.90 17.87 11.60
C ILE A 188 -20.61 19.07 10.93
N ALA A 189 -21.78 18.85 10.34
CA ALA A 189 -22.53 19.90 9.65
C ALA A 189 -23.01 21.03 10.59
N ALA A 190 -23.28 20.71 11.86
CA ALA A 190 -23.67 21.68 12.89
C ALA A 190 -22.45 22.41 13.51
N ARG A 191 -21.22 21.99 13.19
CA ARG A 191 -20.00 22.48 13.84
C ARG A 191 -19.22 23.41 12.90
N PRO A 192 -18.99 24.70 13.29
CA PRO A 192 -18.15 25.60 12.51
C PRO A 192 -16.73 25.08 12.33
N GLY A 193 -16.06 25.52 11.28
CA GLY A 193 -14.64 25.22 11.04
C GLY A 193 -14.36 23.83 10.48
N PHE A 194 -15.39 23.07 10.04
CA PHE A 194 -15.25 21.80 9.34
C PHE A 194 -16.12 21.75 8.08
N ARG A 195 -15.62 21.10 7.04
CA ARG A 195 -16.34 20.80 5.81
C ARG A 195 -16.27 19.31 5.51
N LEU A 196 -17.38 18.61 5.65
CA LEU A 196 -17.47 17.19 5.31
C LEU A 196 -17.48 17.02 3.80
N VAL A 197 -16.44 16.40 3.25
CA VAL A 197 -16.23 16.27 1.80
C VAL A 197 -16.18 14.82 1.32
N GLY A 198 -16.01 13.84 2.22
CA GLY A 198 -15.85 12.45 1.80
C GLY A 198 -16.31 11.44 2.83
N LEU A 199 -16.49 10.21 2.34
CA LEU A 199 -16.64 9.01 3.14
C LEU A 199 -15.67 7.96 2.60
N MET A 200 -14.92 7.29 3.49
CA MET A 200 -14.04 6.18 3.15
C MET A 200 -14.52 4.90 3.83
N ALA A 201 -14.39 3.76 3.15
CA ALA A 201 -14.60 2.45 3.74
C ALA A 201 -13.64 1.44 3.12
N TYR A 202 -12.57 1.07 3.85
CA TYR A 202 -11.56 0.13 3.37
C TYR A 202 -11.86 -1.31 3.78
N GLU A 203 -12.19 -2.15 2.83
CA GLU A 203 -12.51 -3.56 3.00
C GLU A 203 -11.25 -4.45 3.08
N ALA A 204 -10.51 -4.38 4.18
CA ALA A 204 -9.25 -5.10 4.36
C ALA A 204 -9.37 -6.63 4.22
N GLN A 205 -10.52 -7.22 4.59
CA GLN A 205 -10.82 -8.65 4.48
C GLN A 205 -10.98 -9.11 3.01
N ILE A 206 -11.09 -8.17 2.08
CA ILE A 206 -11.16 -8.44 0.64
C ILE A 206 -9.86 -7.98 -0.02
N ALA A 207 -9.51 -6.71 0.15
CA ALA A 207 -8.35 -6.09 -0.48
C ALA A 207 -7.00 -6.60 0.03
N GLY A 208 -6.93 -6.98 1.30
CA GLY A 208 -5.68 -7.34 2.00
C GLY A 208 -5.47 -8.85 2.22
N MET A 209 -6.37 -9.70 1.74
CA MET A 209 -6.28 -11.17 1.90
C MET A 209 -6.25 -11.88 0.56
N GLY A 210 -5.14 -12.59 0.30
CA GLY A 210 -5.02 -13.48 -0.85
C GLY A 210 -6.03 -14.63 -0.80
N ASP A 211 -6.77 -14.84 -1.89
CA ASP A 211 -7.86 -15.81 -2.02
C ASP A 211 -7.45 -17.11 -2.72
N ALA A 212 -6.17 -17.24 -3.04
CA ALA A 212 -5.55 -18.41 -3.65
C ALA A 212 -4.23 -18.80 -2.96
N PRO A 213 -4.24 -19.08 -1.62
CA PRO A 213 -3.01 -19.43 -0.91
C PRO A 213 -2.41 -20.70 -1.52
N PRO A 214 -1.10 -20.69 -1.88
CA PRO A 214 -0.43 -21.83 -2.51
C PRO A 214 -0.55 -23.10 -1.66
N GLY A 215 -0.87 -24.23 -2.30
CA GLY A 215 -1.03 -25.53 -1.63
C GLY A 215 -2.33 -25.71 -0.83
N HIS A 216 -3.21 -24.70 -0.76
CA HIS A 216 -4.43 -24.74 0.06
C HIS A 216 -5.72 -24.41 -0.72
N PRO A 217 -6.11 -25.19 -1.74
CA PRO A 217 -7.25 -24.85 -2.62
C PRO A 217 -8.59 -24.77 -1.88
N VAL A 218 -8.82 -25.65 -0.88
CA VAL A 218 -10.06 -25.64 -0.07
C VAL A 218 -10.15 -24.37 0.76
N ARG A 219 -9.05 -23.95 1.39
CA ARG A 219 -8.97 -22.69 2.13
C ARG A 219 -9.24 -21.50 1.20
N GLY A 220 -8.66 -21.49 0.01
CA GLY A 220 -8.91 -20.47 -1.01
C GLY A 220 -10.38 -20.40 -1.40
N ALA A 221 -11.05 -21.53 -1.61
CA ALA A 221 -12.49 -21.57 -1.92
C ALA A 221 -13.35 -21.02 -0.78
N ALA A 222 -13.02 -21.33 0.47
CA ALA A 222 -13.68 -20.79 1.64
C ALA A 222 -13.50 -19.27 1.76
N LEU A 223 -12.27 -18.77 1.56
CA LEU A 223 -11.96 -17.33 1.58
C LEU A 223 -12.77 -16.58 0.53
N ARG A 224 -12.84 -17.06 -0.70
CA ARG A 224 -13.64 -16.43 -1.77
C ARG A 224 -15.13 -16.34 -1.42
N ARG A 225 -15.69 -17.36 -0.78
CA ARG A 225 -17.08 -17.34 -0.32
C ARG A 225 -17.31 -16.29 0.77
N ILE A 226 -16.38 -16.17 1.70
CA ILE A 226 -16.43 -15.16 2.78
C ILE A 226 -16.32 -13.75 2.16
N GLN A 227 -15.36 -13.53 1.26
CA GLN A 227 -15.15 -12.24 0.58
C GLN A 227 -16.39 -11.84 -0.24
N ALA A 228 -16.98 -12.76 -1.00
CA ALA A 228 -18.18 -12.48 -1.79
C ALA A 228 -19.41 -12.14 -0.92
N ARG A 229 -19.57 -12.77 0.24
CA ARG A 229 -20.64 -12.45 1.19
C ARG A 229 -20.39 -11.12 1.89
N SER A 230 -19.15 -10.88 2.32
CA SER A 230 -18.73 -9.61 2.92
C SER A 230 -18.94 -8.44 1.97
N LEU A 231 -18.58 -8.60 0.68
CA LEU A 231 -18.79 -7.56 -0.33
C LEU A 231 -20.28 -7.21 -0.50
N ARG A 232 -21.15 -8.21 -0.62
CA ARG A 232 -22.60 -7.97 -0.78
C ARG A 232 -23.21 -7.25 0.41
N GLU A 233 -22.83 -7.63 1.63
CA GLU A 233 -23.27 -6.94 2.85
C GLU A 233 -22.78 -5.49 2.86
N LEU A 234 -21.49 -5.29 2.57
CA LEU A 234 -20.85 -3.98 2.60
C LEU A 234 -21.44 -3.03 1.56
N ILE A 235 -21.75 -3.48 0.35
CA ILE A 235 -22.41 -2.66 -0.69
C ILE A 235 -23.71 -2.06 -0.14
N GLY A 236 -24.58 -2.89 0.43
CA GLY A 236 -25.84 -2.42 0.99
C GLY A 236 -25.65 -1.43 2.15
N ARG A 237 -24.76 -1.74 3.06
CA ARG A 237 -24.46 -0.91 4.23
C ARG A 237 -23.74 0.40 3.87
N ARG A 238 -22.77 0.36 2.94
CA ARG A 238 -22.10 1.56 2.44
C ARG A 238 -23.08 2.47 1.71
N THR A 239 -23.94 1.93 0.85
CA THR A 239 -25.00 2.70 0.16
C THR A 239 -25.89 3.41 1.17
N ALA A 240 -26.36 2.70 2.20
CA ALA A 240 -27.20 3.30 3.25
C ALA A 240 -26.45 4.36 4.07
N ALA A 241 -25.17 4.13 4.39
CA ALA A 241 -24.32 5.10 5.09
C ALA A 241 -24.11 6.36 4.25
N VAL A 242 -23.78 6.22 2.96
CA VAL A 242 -23.65 7.35 2.02
C VAL A 242 -24.96 8.15 1.94
N ALA A 243 -26.09 7.48 1.83
CA ALA A 243 -27.39 8.15 1.84
C ALA A 243 -27.67 8.89 3.16
N ALA A 244 -27.26 8.34 4.30
CA ALA A 244 -27.38 8.98 5.59
C ALA A 244 -26.51 10.25 5.71
N VAL A 245 -25.28 10.21 5.20
CA VAL A 245 -24.33 11.33 5.20
C VAL A 245 -24.79 12.44 4.23
N ARG A 246 -25.27 12.08 3.04
CA ARG A 246 -25.72 13.04 2.02
C ARG A 246 -26.93 13.90 2.44
N ARG A 247 -27.59 13.58 3.55
CA ARG A 247 -28.60 14.47 4.14
C ARG A 247 -28.00 15.72 4.78
N TYR A 248 -26.69 15.72 5.03
CA TYR A 248 -25.98 16.77 5.76
C TYR A 248 -24.84 17.41 4.97
N ALA A 249 -24.34 16.76 3.94
CA ALA A 249 -23.22 17.24 3.12
C ALA A 249 -23.24 16.69 1.69
N ASP A 250 -22.80 17.52 0.75
CA ASP A 250 -22.49 17.08 -0.62
C ASP A 250 -21.08 16.49 -0.65
N LEU A 251 -21.00 15.18 -0.83
CA LEU A 251 -19.74 14.46 -0.85
C LEU A 251 -19.03 14.64 -2.20
N GLU A 252 -17.79 15.11 -2.18
CA GLU A 252 -16.92 15.19 -3.34
C GLU A 252 -16.46 13.79 -3.78
N PHE A 253 -16.28 12.87 -2.80
CA PHE A 253 -15.90 11.49 -3.07
C PHE A 253 -16.47 10.49 -2.05
N VAL A 254 -16.60 9.25 -2.49
CA VAL A 254 -16.77 8.06 -1.66
C VAL A 254 -15.66 7.10 -2.03
N ASN A 255 -14.68 6.94 -1.12
CA ASN A 255 -13.49 6.15 -1.35
C ASN A 255 -13.66 4.72 -0.84
N GLY A 256 -13.09 3.77 -1.56
CA GLY A 256 -13.03 2.37 -1.16
C GLY A 256 -11.93 1.62 -1.90
N GLY A 257 -11.81 0.35 -1.59
CA GLY A 257 -10.90 -0.54 -2.30
C GLY A 257 -9.44 -0.48 -1.86
N GLY A 258 -8.73 -1.40 -2.40
CA GLY A 258 -7.28 -1.56 -2.35
C GLY A 258 -6.85 -2.38 -3.57
N THR A 259 -5.56 -2.53 -3.81
CA THR A 259 -5.03 -3.27 -4.96
C THR A 259 -5.74 -4.63 -5.19
N GLY A 260 -6.01 -5.38 -4.13
CA GLY A 260 -6.62 -6.72 -4.22
C GLY A 260 -8.13 -6.71 -4.48
N SER A 261 -8.82 -5.58 -4.30
CA SER A 261 -10.28 -5.49 -4.43
C SER A 261 -10.77 -4.52 -5.50
N LEU A 262 -9.88 -3.86 -6.27
CA LEU A 262 -10.30 -2.85 -7.26
C LEU A 262 -11.46 -3.31 -8.15
N ALA A 263 -11.32 -4.47 -8.79
CA ALA A 263 -12.33 -4.99 -9.72
C ALA A 263 -13.65 -5.39 -9.04
N THR A 264 -13.65 -5.67 -7.75
CA THR A 264 -14.86 -5.98 -6.98
C THR A 264 -15.47 -4.72 -6.37
N THR A 265 -14.66 -3.82 -5.83
CA THR A 265 -15.16 -2.57 -5.23
C THR A 265 -15.73 -1.63 -6.28
N THR A 266 -15.19 -1.64 -7.51
CA THR A 266 -15.73 -0.81 -8.61
C THR A 266 -17.20 -1.17 -8.95
N THR A 267 -17.67 -2.36 -8.60
CA THR A 267 -19.07 -2.76 -8.81
C THR A 267 -20.04 -2.12 -7.80
N ASP A 268 -19.54 -1.53 -6.73
CA ASP A 268 -20.36 -0.79 -5.77
C ASP A 268 -20.73 0.60 -6.36
N PRO A 269 -22.03 0.86 -6.60
CA PRO A 269 -22.47 2.13 -7.20
C PRO A 269 -22.30 3.33 -6.26
N SER A 270 -22.16 3.11 -4.95
CA SER A 270 -21.94 4.19 -3.98
C SER A 270 -20.51 4.69 -3.96
N VAL A 271 -19.53 3.90 -4.42
CA VAL A 271 -18.11 4.25 -4.50
C VAL A 271 -17.86 5.10 -5.75
N THR A 272 -17.23 6.26 -5.58
CA THR A 272 -16.94 7.19 -6.67
C THR A 272 -15.45 7.28 -7.01
N GLU A 273 -14.56 6.89 -6.09
CA GLU A 273 -13.12 6.74 -6.32
C GLU A 273 -12.56 5.50 -5.61
N LEU A 274 -11.44 5.02 -6.08
CA LEU A 274 -10.75 3.85 -5.53
C LEU A 274 -9.37 4.24 -5.01
N THR A 275 -8.80 3.42 -4.11
CA THR A 275 -7.41 3.60 -3.68
C THR A 275 -6.58 2.37 -4.05
N SER A 276 -5.38 2.59 -4.55
CA SER A 276 -4.40 1.54 -4.83
C SER A 276 -2.97 2.06 -4.72
N GLY A 277 -2.03 1.17 -4.48
CA GLY A 277 -0.60 1.54 -4.44
C GLY A 277 0.30 0.31 -4.48
N SER A 278 0.03 -0.70 -3.66
CA SER A 278 0.93 -1.85 -3.50
C SER A 278 1.12 -2.68 -4.77
N GLY A 279 0.14 -2.69 -5.68
CA GLY A 279 0.26 -3.36 -6.98
C GLY A 279 1.29 -2.73 -7.91
N LEU A 280 1.70 -1.48 -7.68
CA LEU A 280 2.73 -0.82 -8.50
C LEU A 280 4.08 -1.55 -8.42
N TYR A 281 4.49 -1.97 -7.23
CA TYR A 281 5.76 -2.69 -7.02
C TYR A 281 5.66 -4.21 -7.21
N GLY A 282 4.47 -4.78 -7.19
CA GLY A 282 4.28 -6.21 -7.37
C GLY A 282 4.94 -7.08 -6.29
N PRO A 283 4.69 -6.85 -4.98
CA PRO A 283 5.28 -7.64 -3.90
C PRO A 283 4.75 -9.07 -3.88
N VAL A 284 5.48 -9.97 -3.20
CA VAL A 284 5.15 -11.41 -3.06
C VAL A 284 3.73 -11.66 -2.55
N LEU A 285 3.21 -10.76 -1.70
CA LEU A 285 1.85 -10.87 -1.17
C LEU A 285 0.78 -11.14 -2.25
N PHE A 286 0.94 -10.58 -3.45
CA PHE A 286 -0.04 -10.74 -4.53
C PHE A 286 0.03 -12.06 -5.26
N ASP A 287 1.05 -12.89 -5.06
CA ASP A 287 1.13 -14.22 -5.66
C ASP A 287 0.03 -15.16 -5.13
N ALA A 288 -0.55 -14.82 -3.96
CA ALA A 288 -1.69 -15.51 -3.37
C ALA A 288 -3.07 -15.00 -3.85
N TYR A 289 -3.13 -14.07 -4.83
CA TYR A 289 -4.39 -13.57 -5.37
C TYR A 289 -4.72 -14.25 -6.69
N ARG A 290 -6.00 -14.65 -6.86
CA ARG A 290 -6.46 -15.33 -8.07
C ARG A 290 -6.83 -14.35 -9.19
N ALA A 291 -7.52 -13.27 -8.85
CA ALA A 291 -8.13 -12.40 -9.85
C ALA A 291 -7.11 -11.59 -10.65
N TRP A 292 -6.01 -11.22 -10.03
CA TRP A 292 -4.92 -10.49 -10.66
C TRP A 292 -3.66 -10.54 -9.80
N GLN A 293 -2.55 -10.67 -10.45
CA GLN A 293 -1.22 -10.62 -9.87
C GLN A 293 -0.42 -9.56 -10.64
N PRO A 294 0.07 -8.52 -9.97
CA PRO A 294 0.95 -7.54 -10.61
C PRO A 294 2.27 -8.20 -11.03
N THR A 295 2.85 -7.73 -12.10
CA THR A 295 4.21 -8.11 -12.47
C THR A 295 5.18 -7.60 -11.39
N PRO A 296 6.10 -8.44 -10.87
CA PRO A 296 7.14 -7.96 -9.96
C PRO A 296 7.94 -6.82 -10.60
N ALA A 297 7.95 -5.67 -9.94
CA ALA A 297 8.58 -4.45 -10.46
C ALA A 297 9.66 -3.89 -9.52
N ALA A 298 9.60 -4.17 -8.21
CA ALA A 298 10.60 -3.70 -7.27
C ALA A 298 11.40 -4.87 -6.67
N PHE A 299 12.71 -4.71 -6.69
CA PHE A 299 13.68 -5.70 -6.22
C PHE A 299 14.77 -5.04 -5.41
N PHE A 300 15.46 -5.81 -4.59
CA PHE A 300 16.73 -5.41 -4.00
C PHE A 300 17.78 -6.49 -4.21
N ALA A 301 19.03 -6.07 -4.35
CA ALA A 301 20.18 -6.96 -4.52
C ALA A 301 21.02 -7.02 -3.27
N THR A 302 21.56 -8.21 -2.97
CA THR A 302 22.59 -8.44 -1.95
C THR A 302 23.72 -9.30 -2.53
N SER A 303 24.90 -9.27 -1.90
CA SER A 303 26.05 -10.05 -2.37
C SER A 303 26.25 -11.35 -1.61
N VAL A 304 26.63 -12.41 -2.30
CA VAL A 304 27.13 -13.64 -1.71
C VAL A 304 28.46 -13.36 -1.02
N VAL A 305 28.53 -13.59 0.28
CA VAL A 305 29.74 -13.34 1.10
C VAL A 305 30.38 -14.63 1.64
N ARG A 306 29.63 -15.74 1.67
CA ARG A 306 30.11 -17.05 2.13
C ARG A 306 29.53 -18.21 1.35
N ARG A 307 30.27 -19.28 1.31
CA ARG A 307 29.88 -20.59 0.79
C ARG A 307 30.16 -21.64 1.85
N PRO A 308 29.24 -21.83 2.86
CA PRO A 308 29.44 -22.80 3.95
C PRO A 308 29.53 -24.22 3.45
N THR A 309 28.72 -24.57 2.43
CA THR A 309 28.74 -25.85 1.74
C THR A 309 28.53 -25.62 0.23
N PRO A 310 28.77 -26.62 -0.64
CA PRO A 310 28.56 -26.46 -2.07
C PRO A 310 27.12 -26.07 -2.47
N ASP A 311 26.12 -26.45 -1.68
CA ASP A 311 24.68 -26.24 -1.91
C ASP A 311 24.09 -25.08 -1.10
N ILE A 312 24.91 -24.35 -0.33
CA ILE A 312 24.51 -23.17 0.45
C ILE A 312 25.35 -21.96 0.06
N ALA A 313 24.68 -20.84 -0.25
CA ALA A 313 25.27 -19.52 -0.44
C ALA A 313 24.69 -18.57 0.61
N THR A 314 25.55 -17.88 1.37
CA THR A 314 25.11 -16.89 2.35
C THR A 314 25.33 -15.49 1.81
N VAL A 315 24.27 -14.70 1.77
CA VAL A 315 24.31 -13.30 1.34
C VAL A 315 24.45 -12.36 2.54
N HIS A 316 24.97 -11.14 2.30
CA HIS A 316 25.06 -10.09 3.30
C HIS A 316 23.74 -9.32 3.41
N GLY A 317 23.10 -9.36 4.58
CA GLY A 317 21.79 -8.76 4.79
C GLY A 317 20.62 -9.61 4.26
N GLY A 318 19.52 -8.97 3.90
CA GLY A 318 18.32 -9.63 3.36
C GLY A 318 17.17 -9.79 4.36
N GLY A 319 17.39 -9.52 5.65
CA GLY A 319 16.40 -9.63 6.73
C GLY A 319 15.37 -8.50 6.77
N TRP A 320 14.93 -8.02 5.62
CA TRP A 320 13.96 -6.92 5.50
C TRP A 320 12.53 -7.47 5.58
N ILE A 321 12.11 -7.72 6.82
CA ILE A 321 10.85 -8.41 7.15
C ILE A 321 9.72 -7.38 7.15
N ALA A 322 8.61 -7.72 6.47
CA ALA A 322 7.45 -6.84 6.40
C ALA A 322 6.62 -6.89 7.69
N SER A 323 5.95 -5.78 8.00
CA SER A 323 5.08 -5.64 9.15
C SER A 323 3.81 -6.50 9.08
N GLY A 324 3.25 -6.79 10.24
CA GLY A 324 2.04 -7.58 10.44
C GLY A 324 2.27 -8.74 11.41
N ALA A 325 1.34 -9.67 11.48
CA ALA A 325 1.54 -10.88 12.26
C ALA A 325 2.76 -11.65 11.74
N ALA A 326 3.67 -12.05 12.62
CA ALA A 326 4.88 -12.74 12.24
C ALA A 326 4.58 -14.08 11.52
N GLY A 327 5.25 -14.30 10.41
CA GLY A 327 5.06 -15.49 9.58
C GLY A 327 5.96 -15.48 8.35
N ALA A 328 6.08 -16.63 7.69
CA ALA A 328 6.90 -16.80 6.49
C ALA A 328 6.44 -15.89 5.32
N ASP A 329 5.18 -15.50 5.32
CA ASP A 329 4.59 -14.57 4.34
C ASP A 329 5.00 -13.10 4.54
N ARG A 330 5.83 -12.82 5.54
CA ARG A 330 6.45 -11.51 5.79
C ARG A 330 7.92 -11.46 5.41
N LEU A 331 8.51 -12.59 5.07
CA LEU A 331 9.92 -12.65 4.66
C LEU A 331 10.08 -12.25 3.20
N PRO A 332 11.18 -11.57 2.83
CA PRO A 332 11.52 -11.37 1.43
C PRO A 332 11.82 -12.72 0.77
N GLU A 333 11.56 -12.82 -0.54
CA GLU A 333 11.80 -14.03 -1.32
C GLU A 333 13.04 -13.87 -2.18
N PRO A 334 14.05 -14.77 -2.08
CA PRO A 334 15.14 -14.82 -3.04
C PRO A 334 14.55 -15.16 -4.43
N TRP A 335 14.78 -14.26 -5.40
CA TRP A 335 14.07 -14.29 -6.66
C TRP A 335 14.95 -14.70 -7.85
N LEU A 336 16.16 -14.10 -7.93
CA LEU A 336 17.12 -14.39 -9.00
C LEU A 336 18.52 -14.63 -8.42
N PRO A 337 19.21 -15.67 -8.90
CA PRO A 337 18.76 -16.69 -9.86
C PRO A 337 17.59 -17.51 -9.32
N ALA A 338 16.74 -18.00 -10.22
CA ALA A 338 15.65 -18.89 -9.85
C ALA A 338 16.15 -20.19 -9.22
N GLY A 339 15.38 -20.75 -8.26
CA GLY A 339 15.73 -21.99 -7.58
C GLY A 339 16.46 -21.82 -6.26
N LEU A 340 16.53 -20.61 -5.73
CA LEU A 340 16.96 -20.32 -4.36
C LEU A 340 15.77 -20.28 -3.40
N HIS A 341 16.03 -20.60 -2.13
CA HIS A 341 15.05 -20.45 -1.04
C HIS A 341 15.77 -20.21 0.29
N LEU A 342 15.06 -19.59 1.22
CA LEU A 342 15.51 -19.39 2.60
C LEU A 342 15.55 -20.73 3.34
N LEU A 343 16.52 -20.91 4.26
CA LEU A 343 16.52 -22.03 5.18
C LEU A 343 15.40 -21.86 6.21
N GLY A 344 14.58 -22.89 6.41
CA GLY A 344 13.41 -22.80 7.28
C GLY A 344 13.73 -22.56 8.76
N THR A 345 14.93 -22.90 9.19
CA THR A 345 15.40 -22.72 10.58
C THR A 345 15.99 -21.33 10.85
N GLU A 346 16.50 -20.65 9.82
CA GLU A 346 17.19 -19.36 9.97
C GLU A 346 16.40 -18.19 9.35
N GLY A 347 15.62 -18.48 8.29
CA GLY A 347 14.83 -17.44 7.61
C GLY A 347 15.71 -16.40 6.92
N ALA A 348 15.25 -15.14 6.92
CA ALA A 348 15.97 -13.98 6.41
C ALA A 348 16.62 -13.25 7.60
N GLY A 349 17.94 -13.26 7.66
CA GLY A 349 18.72 -12.70 8.75
C GLY A 349 19.06 -11.23 8.53
N GLU A 350 19.17 -10.48 9.61
CA GLU A 350 19.48 -9.04 9.57
C GLU A 350 20.81 -8.77 8.85
N VAL A 351 21.86 -9.50 9.20
CA VAL A 351 23.24 -9.30 8.69
C VAL A 351 23.62 -10.33 7.65
N GLN A 352 23.20 -11.59 7.81
CA GLN A 352 23.50 -12.68 6.89
C GLN A 352 22.28 -13.57 6.69
N THR A 353 22.02 -13.93 5.45
CA THR A 353 20.90 -14.80 5.05
C THR A 353 21.45 -16.00 4.27
N PRO A 354 21.41 -17.21 4.84
CA PRO A 354 21.77 -18.42 4.11
C PRO A 354 20.65 -18.83 3.14
N LEU A 355 21.06 -19.19 1.94
CA LEU A 355 20.18 -19.60 0.84
C LEU A 355 20.58 -20.97 0.35
N ALA A 356 19.61 -21.86 0.19
CA ALA A 356 19.78 -23.17 -0.40
C ALA A 356 18.99 -23.29 -1.71
N GLY A 357 19.23 -24.36 -2.44
CA GLY A 357 18.49 -24.70 -3.65
C GLY A 357 19.40 -24.97 -4.85
N SER A 358 18.79 -25.37 -5.96
CA SER A 358 19.54 -25.84 -7.16
C SER A 358 20.49 -24.78 -7.74
N ALA A 359 20.15 -23.50 -7.59
CA ALA A 359 20.99 -22.40 -8.08
C ALA A 359 22.15 -22.07 -7.13
N ALA A 360 22.11 -22.49 -5.86
CA ALA A 360 23.16 -22.15 -4.90
C ALA A 360 24.53 -22.69 -5.32
N ALA A 361 24.58 -23.90 -5.91
CA ALA A 361 25.84 -24.51 -6.35
C ALA A 361 26.60 -23.68 -7.40
N GLY A 362 25.89 -22.93 -8.24
CA GLY A 362 26.49 -22.08 -9.28
C GLY A 362 26.96 -20.71 -8.79
N LEU A 363 26.60 -20.30 -7.56
CA LEU A 363 26.95 -18.97 -7.04
C LEU A 363 28.39 -18.96 -6.51
N ARG A 364 29.06 -17.81 -6.67
CA ARG A 364 30.42 -17.51 -6.18
C ARG A 364 30.37 -16.35 -5.19
N ILE A 365 31.40 -16.20 -4.38
CA ILE A 365 31.58 -15.00 -3.54
C ILE A 365 31.63 -13.77 -4.45
N GLY A 366 30.86 -12.74 -4.11
CA GLY A 366 30.69 -11.53 -4.90
C GLY A 366 29.50 -11.57 -5.88
N ASP A 367 28.94 -12.75 -6.19
CA ASP A 367 27.75 -12.81 -7.02
C ASP A 367 26.55 -12.15 -6.34
N ARG A 368 25.63 -11.62 -7.15
CA ARG A 368 24.40 -10.98 -6.70
C ARG A 368 23.27 -11.98 -6.58
N VAL A 369 22.45 -11.77 -5.54
CA VAL A 369 21.14 -12.39 -5.39
C VAL A 369 20.09 -11.29 -5.30
N TRP A 370 19.08 -11.38 -6.14
CA TRP A 370 17.95 -10.46 -6.16
C TRP A 370 16.81 -11.00 -5.33
N PHE A 371 16.21 -10.13 -4.55
CA PHE A 371 15.07 -10.45 -3.70
C PHE A 371 13.85 -9.65 -4.12
N ARG A 372 12.66 -10.26 -4.00
CA ARG A 372 11.38 -9.57 -3.94
C ARG A 372 11.02 -9.29 -2.49
N HIS A 373 10.52 -8.10 -2.23
CA HIS A 373 9.98 -7.75 -0.92
C HIS A 373 8.60 -8.39 -0.71
N ALA A 374 8.26 -8.71 0.55
CA ALA A 374 7.00 -9.38 0.87
C ALA A 374 5.80 -8.46 0.69
N LYS A 375 5.92 -7.16 1.09
CA LYS A 375 4.84 -6.19 1.15
C LYS A 375 5.33 -4.82 0.68
N ALA A 376 4.56 -4.14 -0.17
CA ALA A 376 4.98 -2.89 -0.80
C ALA A 376 5.21 -1.75 0.18
N GLY A 377 6.16 -0.88 -0.15
CA GLY A 377 6.54 0.34 0.55
C GLY A 377 7.57 0.13 1.65
N GLU A 378 7.50 -0.93 2.43
CA GLU A 378 8.42 -1.12 3.58
C GLU A 378 9.87 -1.37 3.14
N VAL A 379 10.11 -1.91 1.94
CA VAL A 379 11.46 -2.02 1.37
C VAL A 379 12.18 -0.67 1.29
N CYS A 380 11.43 0.42 1.12
CA CYS A 380 11.98 1.78 1.04
C CYS A 380 12.48 2.32 2.40
N GLU A 381 12.17 1.64 3.53
CA GLU A 381 12.73 1.97 4.83
C GLU A 381 14.20 1.53 4.97
N HIS A 382 14.64 0.63 4.10
CA HIS A 382 16.00 0.08 4.10
C HIS A 382 16.90 0.68 3.02
N LEU A 383 16.34 1.50 2.13
CA LEU A 383 17.03 2.03 0.95
C LEU A 383 16.88 3.56 0.88
N ASP A 384 17.97 4.26 0.63
CA ASP A 384 17.92 5.71 0.41
C ASP A 384 17.48 6.06 -1.01
N ALA A 385 17.71 5.16 -1.98
CA ALA A 385 17.36 5.37 -3.38
C ALA A 385 16.95 4.06 -4.07
N LEU A 386 16.16 4.20 -5.13
CA LEU A 386 15.78 3.16 -6.05
C LEU A 386 16.34 3.50 -7.44
N GLN A 387 17.09 2.58 -8.04
CA GLN A 387 17.53 2.69 -9.41
C GLN A 387 16.33 2.41 -10.34
N LEU A 388 15.97 3.36 -11.16
CA LEU A 388 14.88 3.24 -12.12
C LEU A 388 15.42 2.64 -13.41
N VAL A 389 15.16 1.35 -13.65
CA VAL A 389 15.69 0.61 -14.79
C VAL A 389 14.64 0.47 -15.88
N ARG A 390 15.01 0.80 -17.11
CA ARG A 390 14.26 0.51 -18.32
C ARG A 390 15.11 -0.31 -19.28
N GLY A 391 14.60 -1.43 -19.74
CA GLY A 391 15.42 -2.38 -20.50
C GLY A 391 16.62 -2.82 -19.66
N ASP A 392 17.84 -2.54 -20.13
CA ASP A 392 19.12 -2.88 -19.51
C ASP A 392 19.90 -1.65 -19.02
N THR A 393 19.24 -0.50 -18.84
CA THR A 393 19.87 0.76 -18.43
C THR A 393 19.16 1.41 -17.26
N ILE A 394 19.90 2.12 -16.41
CA ILE A 394 19.33 2.99 -15.40
C ILE A 394 18.89 4.29 -16.12
N GLU A 395 17.58 4.55 -16.14
CA GLU A 395 16.97 5.76 -16.70
C GLU A 395 17.14 6.93 -15.74
N ASP A 396 16.96 6.68 -14.43
CA ASP A 396 17.02 7.68 -13.38
C ASP A 396 17.22 7.04 -12.00
N VAL A 397 17.37 7.87 -10.95
CA VAL A 397 17.47 7.45 -9.55
C VAL A 397 16.44 8.19 -8.72
N ALA A 398 15.46 7.45 -8.19
CA ALA A 398 14.42 8.00 -7.32
C ALA A 398 14.83 7.87 -5.85
N LEU A 399 14.89 8.99 -5.13
CA LEU A 399 15.06 8.94 -3.67
C LEU A 399 13.79 8.37 -3.02
N THR A 400 14.00 7.56 -2.00
CA THR A 400 12.93 7.14 -1.09
C THR A 400 12.68 8.22 -0.04
N TYR A 401 11.61 8.10 0.75
CA TYR A 401 11.38 8.99 1.89
C TYR A 401 12.59 9.01 2.84
N ARG A 402 13.20 7.87 3.07
CA ARG A 402 14.45 7.75 3.85
C ARG A 402 15.59 8.54 3.22
N GLY A 403 15.81 8.40 1.93
CA GLY A 403 16.89 9.10 1.20
C GLY A 403 16.69 10.61 1.12
N GLU A 404 15.44 11.06 1.10
CA GLU A 404 15.09 12.47 1.18
C GLU A 404 15.16 13.01 2.63
N ARG A 405 15.54 12.17 3.61
CA ARG A 405 15.53 12.49 5.04
C ARG A 405 14.19 13.05 5.50
N ALA A 406 13.11 12.48 4.96
CA ALA A 406 11.77 12.84 5.38
C ALA A 406 11.64 12.72 6.91
N PRO A 407 10.84 13.56 7.57
CA PRO A 407 10.56 13.40 9.00
C PRO A 407 10.01 12.00 9.30
N ALA A 408 10.20 11.53 10.53
CA ALA A 408 9.53 10.31 10.97
C ALA A 408 8.02 10.55 10.94
N PHE A 409 7.30 9.81 10.08
CA PHE A 409 5.85 9.97 9.92
C PHE A 409 5.05 9.03 10.83
N LEU A 410 5.72 8.03 11.42
CA LEU A 410 5.14 7.04 12.34
C LEU A 410 5.96 6.94 13.62
#